data_3d11cbb95d566cf5927dd5583acf7ac2
#
_entry.id   3d11cbb95d566cf5927dd5583acf7ac2
#
_cell.length_a   1.000
_cell.length_b   1.000
_cell.length_c   1.000
_cell.angle_alpha   90.00
_cell.angle_beta   90.00
_cell.angle_gamma   90.00
#
_symmetry.space_group_name_H-M   'P 1'
#
loop_
_entity.id
_entity.type
_entity.pdbx_description
1 polymer ?
#
loop_
_entity_poly.entity_id
_entity_poly.type
_entity_poly.pdbx_seq_one_letter_code
_entity_poly.pdbx_strand_id
1 'polypeptide(L)'
;MPEQSPTKPVDIHDWRPSHNSWAVALTVTLATFMEVLDTSIANVALPHIAGSLGASQEEATWVLTSYLVSSAIILPISGWLMARMGRKRFYMSCVMLFTACSALCGVAPSLPFLIVARVLQGLGGGGLAPSEQAILADSFPVAKRGQAFAVYGMAVVCAPAIGPTLGGWITDNFNWHWIFFINLPVGLISLFLSNRMVEDPPYLKAQKNAP
;
A
#
# COMPACT_ATOMS: atom_id res chain seq x y z
N MET A 1 33.73 13.58 38.03
CA MET A 1 33.08 12.79 37.01
C MET A 1 31.59 13.04 37.13
N PRO A 2 30.88 13.60 36.14
CA PRO A 2 29.44 13.75 36.24
C PRO A 2 28.78 12.37 36.06
N GLU A 3 28.00 12.02 37.03
CA GLU A 3 27.18 10.82 37.11
C GLU A 3 26.15 10.87 35.98
N GLN A 4 26.31 9.99 34.98
CA GLN A 4 25.31 9.81 33.92
C GLN A 4 24.07 9.20 34.59
N SER A 5 23.05 10.02 34.79
CA SER A 5 21.75 9.53 35.25
C SER A 5 21.29 8.44 34.26
N PRO A 6 20.85 7.27 34.76
CA PRO A 6 20.36 6.21 33.89
C PRO A 6 19.18 6.76 33.08
N THR A 7 19.36 6.85 31.73
CA THR A 7 18.27 7.17 30.81
C THR A 7 17.15 6.15 31.06
N LYS A 8 16.03 6.61 31.62
CA LYS A 8 14.82 5.80 31.78
C LYS A 8 14.56 5.06 30.44
N PRO A 9 14.31 3.75 30.48
CA PRO A 9 13.88 3.03 29.30
C PRO A 9 12.67 3.76 28.72
N VAL A 10 12.75 4.15 27.46
CA VAL A 10 11.61 4.80 26.77
C VAL A 10 10.49 3.77 26.77
N ASP A 11 9.43 4.04 27.51
CA ASP A 11 8.28 3.14 27.59
C ASP A 11 7.66 3.08 26.19
N ILE A 12 7.56 1.88 25.63
CA ILE A 12 7.05 1.61 24.29
C ILE A 12 5.65 2.22 24.10
N HIS A 13 4.92 2.40 25.19
CA HIS A 13 3.56 2.95 25.21
C HIS A 13 3.49 4.48 25.15
N ASP A 14 4.59 5.20 25.41
CA ASP A 14 4.61 6.66 25.49
C ASP A 14 5.12 7.36 24.21
N TRP A 15 5.64 6.59 23.25
CA TRP A 15 6.09 7.20 21.99
C TRP A 15 4.91 7.70 21.15
N ARG A 16 5.05 8.89 20.61
CA ARG A 16 4.11 9.48 19.65
C ARG A 16 4.86 10.16 18.53
N PRO A 17 4.31 10.16 17.29
CA PRO A 17 4.91 10.88 16.19
C PRO A 17 4.93 12.40 16.50
N SER A 18 5.94 13.10 15.98
CA SER A 18 6.02 14.57 16.09
C SER A 18 4.92 15.27 15.30
N HIS A 19 4.37 14.61 14.30
CA HIS A 19 3.28 15.09 13.46
C HIS A 19 1.91 14.69 14.01
N ASN A 20 0.86 15.39 13.55
CA ASN A 20 -0.52 15.06 13.91
C ASN A 20 -0.86 13.63 13.48
N SER A 21 -1.25 12.78 14.46
CA SER A 21 -1.59 11.37 14.22
C SER A 21 -2.68 11.18 13.16
N TRP A 22 -3.63 12.10 13.06
CA TRP A 22 -4.69 12.06 12.04
C TRP A 22 -4.14 12.33 10.64
N ALA A 23 -3.16 13.22 10.50
CA ALA A 23 -2.50 13.46 9.22
C ALA A 23 -1.72 12.22 8.77
N VAL A 24 -1.04 11.54 9.72
CA VAL A 24 -0.38 10.25 9.44
C VAL A 24 -1.42 9.20 9.00
N ALA A 25 -2.55 9.09 9.71
CA ALA A 25 -3.62 8.15 9.37
C ALA A 25 -4.16 8.38 7.95
N LEU A 26 -4.51 9.60 7.61
CA LEU A 26 -5.02 9.93 6.27
C LEU A 26 -3.97 9.65 5.17
N THR A 27 -2.70 9.92 5.46
CA THR A 27 -1.61 9.67 4.52
C THR A 27 -1.45 8.19 4.21
N VAL A 28 -1.43 7.32 5.23
CA VAL A 28 -1.27 5.87 4.99
C VAL A 28 -2.55 5.26 4.42
N THR A 29 -3.72 5.70 4.87
CA THR A 29 -5.01 5.25 4.34
C THR A 29 -5.20 5.58 2.85
N LEU A 30 -4.55 6.64 2.35
CA LEU A 30 -4.57 6.98 0.93
C LEU A 30 -3.94 5.88 0.06
N ALA A 31 -2.87 5.22 0.53
CA ALA A 31 -2.26 4.13 -0.21
C ALA A 31 -3.12 2.86 -0.20
N THR A 32 -3.77 2.54 0.93
CA THR A 32 -4.78 1.46 0.97
C THR A 32 -5.93 1.73 0.01
N PHE A 33 -6.45 2.96 0.02
CA PHE A 33 -7.54 3.33 -0.89
C PHE A 33 -7.13 3.12 -2.35
N MET A 34 -5.92 3.55 -2.72
CA MET A 34 -5.36 3.35 -4.06
C MET A 34 -5.23 1.85 -4.40
N GLU A 35 -4.68 1.04 -3.50
CA GLU A 35 -4.44 -0.40 -3.70
C GLU A 35 -5.75 -1.16 -3.88
N VAL A 36 -6.73 -0.91 -3.03
CA VAL A 36 -8.04 -1.58 -3.10
C VAL A 36 -8.83 -1.10 -4.31
N LEU A 37 -8.72 0.18 -4.66
CA LEU A 37 -9.34 0.75 -5.86
C LEU A 37 -8.76 0.12 -7.13
N ASP A 38 -7.42 -0.03 -7.22
CA ASP A 38 -6.72 -0.67 -8.34
C ASP A 38 -7.26 -2.08 -8.63
N THR A 39 -7.39 -2.91 -7.61
CA THR A 39 -7.92 -4.28 -7.77
C THR A 39 -9.38 -4.28 -8.19
N SER A 40 -10.18 -3.37 -7.65
CA SER A 40 -11.60 -3.26 -7.99
C SER A 40 -11.82 -2.77 -9.43
N ILE A 41 -11.08 -1.75 -9.86
CA ILE A 41 -11.15 -1.22 -11.24
C ILE A 41 -10.63 -2.26 -12.24
N ALA A 42 -9.51 -2.92 -11.94
CA ALA A 42 -8.93 -3.94 -12.82
C ALA A 42 -9.89 -5.09 -13.08
N ASN A 43 -10.69 -5.48 -12.09
CA ASN A 43 -11.71 -6.53 -12.24
C ASN A 43 -12.76 -6.18 -13.31
N VAL A 44 -13.24 -4.95 -13.31
CA VAL A 44 -14.24 -4.46 -14.30
C VAL A 44 -13.63 -4.31 -15.69
N ALA A 45 -12.34 -3.98 -15.76
CA ALA A 45 -11.63 -3.77 -17.02
C ALA A 45 -11.21 -5.07 -17.74
N LEU A 46 -11.33 -6.25 -17.10
CA LEU A 46 -10.88 -7.53 -17.68
C LEU A 46 -11.41 -7.80 -19.10
N PRO A 47 -12.70 -7.58 -19.43
CA PRO A 47 -13.20 -7.79 -20.78
C PRO A 47 -12.52 -6.88 -21.82
N HIS A 48 -12.26 -5.63 -21.46
CA HIS A 48 -11.56 -4.67 -22.32
C HIS A 48 -10.08 -5.05 -22.52
N ILE A 49 -9.41 -5.52 -21.46
CA ILE A 49 -8.03 -6.03 -21.51
C ILE A 49 -7.97 -7.25 -22.44
N ALA A 50 -8.85 -8.24 -22.25
CA ALA A 50 -8.93 -9.44 -23.07
C ALA A 50 -9.12 -9.11 -24.55
N GLY A 51 -10.13 -8.29 -24.86
CA GLY A 51 -10.42 -7.89 -26.24
C GLY A 51 -9.27 -7.11 -26.90
N SER A 52 -8.64 -6.19 -26.16
CA SER A 52 -7.55 -5.36 -26.65
C SER A 52 -6.25 -6.16 -26.90
N LEU A 53 -5.96 -7.16 -26.07
CA LEU A 53 -4.75 -7.97 -26.16
C LEU A 53 -4.95 -9.29 -26.94
N GLY A 54 -6.13 -9.51 -27.51
CA GLY A 54 -6.46 -10.72 -28.27
C GLY A 54 -6.42 -12.00 -27.41
N ALA A 55 -6.75 -11.88 -26.13
CA ALA A 55 -6.73 -12.97 -25.15
C ALA A 55 -8.17 -13.45 -24.83
N SER A 56 -8.29 -14.68 -24.36
CA SER A 56 -9.54 -15.17 -23.79
C SER A 56 -9.85 -14.53 -22.43
N GLN A 57 -11.11 -14.58 -22.00
CA GLN A 57 -11.51 -14.12 -20.67
C GLN A 57 -10.81 -14.90 -19.54
N GLU A 58 -10.58 -16.20 -19.76
CA GLU A 58 -9.86 -17.04 -18.79
C GLU A 58 -8.40 -16.61 -18.65
N GLU A 59 -7.72 -16.33 -19.77
CA GLU A 59 -6.35 -15.84 -19.75
C GLU A 59 -6.25 -14.46 -19.10
N ALA A 60 -7.19 -13.55 -19.37
CA ALA A 60 -7.21 -12.22 -18.74
C ALA A 60 -7.40 -12.29 -17.22
N THR A 61 -8.05 -13.32 -16.68
CA THR A 61 -8.21 -13.51 -15.23
C THR A 61 -6.86 -13.61 -14.51
N TRP A 62 -5.80 -14.03 -15.20
CA TRP A 62 -4.45 -14.05 -14.63
C TRP A 62 -3.92 -12.65 -14.24
N VAL A 63 -4.46 -11.59 -14.81
CA VAL A 63 -4.14 -10.20 -14.41
C VAL A 63 -4.47 -9.95 -12.94
N LEU A 64 -5.61 -10.48 -12.46
CA LEU A 64 -5.99 -10.39 -11.04
C LEU A 64 -5.31 -11.46 -10.20
N THR A 65 -5.35 -12.71 -10.68
CA THR A 65 -4.84 -13.86 -9.94
C THR A 65 -3.35 -13.71 -9.63
N SER A 66 -2.54 -13.29 -10.59
CA SER A 66 -1.10 -13.10 -10.40
C SER A 66 -0.79 -12.04 -9.34
N TYR A 67 -1.55 -10.95 -9.33
CA TYR A 67 -1.46 -9.91 -8.29
C TYR A 67 -1.81 -10.47 -6.90
N LEU A 68 -2.95 -11.14 -6.78
CA LEU A 68 -3.41 -11.70 -5.51
C LEU A 68 -2.45 -12.75 -4.95
N VAL A 69 -1.94 -13.64 -5.79
CA VAL A 69 -0.97 -14.66 -5.38
C VAL A 69 0.32 -14.01 -4.88
N SER A 70 0.88 -13.05 -5.60
CA SER A 70 2.11 -12.37 -5.19
C SER A 70 1.91 -11.55 -3.90
N SER A 71 0.76 -10.89 -3.75
CA SER A 71 0.40 -10.20 -2.50
C SER A 71 0.29 -11.17 -1.32
N ALA A 72 -0.31 -12.34 -1.53
CA ALA A 72 -0.45 -13.37 -0.49
C ALA A 72 0.93 -13.92 -0.03
N ILE A 73 1.93 -13.98 -0.92
CA ILE A 73 3.28 -14.41 -0.57
C ILE A 73 3.98 -13.39 0.34
N ILE A 74 3.82 -12.10 0.06
CA ILE A 74 4.47 -11.02 0.84
C ILE A 74 3.82 -10.84 2.21
N LEU A 75 2.53 -11.07 2.34
CA LEU A 75 1.79 -10.82 3.57
C LEU A 75 2.44 -11.45 4.82
N PRO A 76 2.74 -12.75 4.88
CA PRO A 76 3.37 -13.37 6.04
C PRO A 76 4.82 -12.92 6.27
N ILE A 77 5.54 -12.51 5.22
CA ILE A 77 6.93 -12.08 5.28
C ILE A 77 7.05 -10.62 5.74
N SER A 78 5.97 -9.84 5.59
CA SER A 78 5.95 -8.38 5.84
C SER A 78 6.39 -8.02 7.27
N GLY A 79 6.01 -8.80 8.27
CA GLY A 79 6.41 -8.59 9.67
C GLY A 79 7.92 -8.65 9.86
N TRP A 80 8.57 -9.65 9.26
CA TRP A 80 10.03 -9.77 9.30
C TRP A 80 10.73 -8.65 8.52
N LEU A 81 10.20 -8.28 7.36
CA LEU A 81 10.74 -7.16 6.56
C LEU A 81 10.63 -5.83 7.32
N MET A 82 9.51 -5.56 7.97
CA MET A 82 9.32 -4.37 8.81
C MET A 82 10.31 -4.34 10.00
N ALA A 83 10.54 -5.47 10.64
CA ALA A 83 11.51 -5.55 11.73
C ALA A 83 12.95 -5.27 11.25
N ARG A 84 13.32 -5.75 10.04
CA ARG A 84 14.66 -5.59 9.48
C ARG A 84 14.91 -4.20 8.85
N MET A 85 13.96 -3.68 8.11
CA MET A 85 14.10 -2.43 7.35
C MET A 85 13.63 -1.19 8.13
N GLY A 86 12.73 -1.36 9.12
CA GLY A 86 11.95 -0.31 9.73
C GLY A 86 10.58 -0.15 9.03
N ARG A 87 9.58 0.30 9.77
CA ARG A 87 8.19 0.38 9.26
C ARG A 87 8.05 1.40 8.15
N LYS A 88 8.61 2.60 8.34
CA LYS A 88 8.59 3.68 7.34
C LYS A 88 9.24 3.25 6.02
N ARG A 89 10.44 2.71 6.08
CA ARG A 89 11.21 2.32 4.89
C ARG A 89 10.52 1.21 4.14
N PHE A 90 10.02 0.19 4.84
CA PHE A 90 9.29 -0.91 4.23
C PHE A 90 8.01 -0.41 3.55
N TYR A 91 7.18 0.36 4.26
CA TYR A 91 5.96 0.96 3.71
C TYR A 91 6.24 1.80 2.46
N MET A 92 7.23 2.71 2.51
CA MET A 92 7.59 3.54 1.36
C MET A 92 8.09 2.70 0.17
N SER A 93 8.85 1.62 0.44
CA SER A 93 9.27 0.69 -0.62
C SER A 93 8.08 -0.01 -1.26
N CYS A 94 7.07 -0.39 -0.48
CA CYS A 94 5.83 -1.00 -0.97
C CYS A 94 5.05 -0.02 -1.85
N VAL A 95 4.82 1.22 -1.40
CA VAL A 95 4.13 2.25 -2.19
C VAL A 95 4.88 2.56 -3.48
N MET A 96 6.21 2.70 -3.40
CA MET A 96 7.05 2.98 -4.57
C MET A 96 7.01 1.83 -5.58
N LEU A 97 7.15 0.58 -5.11
CA LEU A 97 7.10 -0.60 -5.98
C LEU A 97 5.72 -0.72 -6.63
N PHE A 98 4.64 -0.58 -5.86
CA PHE A 98 3.28 -0.62 -6.36
C PHE A 98 3.05 0.44 -7.44
N THR A 99 3.43 1.69 -7.16
CA THR A 99 3.24 2.82 -8.08
C THR A 99 4.06 2.66 -9.36
N ALA A 100 5.34 2.26 -9.25
CA ALA A 100 6.19 2.03 -10.40
C ALA A 100 5.69 0.87 -11.28
N CYS A 101 5.26 -0.24 -10.65
CA CYS A 101 4.70 -1.38 -11.38
C CYS A 101 3.32 -1.06 -11.97
N SER A 102 2.54 -0.16 -11.35
CA SER A 102 1.31 0.34 -11.95
C SER A 102 1.59 1.10 -13.26
N ALA A 103 2.67 1.90 -13.30
CA ALA A 103 3.10 2.52 -14.56
C ALA A 103 3.48 1.47 -15.62
N LEU A 104 4.17 0.39 -15.23
CA LEU A 104 4.48 -0.72 -16.15
C LEU A 104 3.20 -1.41 -16.66
N CYS A 105 2.21 -1.64 -15.80
CA CYS A 105 0.91 -2.16 -16.23
C CYS A 105 0.23 -1.22 -17.24
N GLY A 106 0.32 0.10 -17.01
CA GLY A 106 -0.25 1.11 -17.89
C GLY A 106 0.41 1.23 -19.28
N VAL A 107 1.60 0.67 -19.48
CA VAL A 107 2.30 0.64 -20.78
C VAL A 107 2.42 -0.77 -21.34
N ALA A 108 1.71 -1.76 -20.78
CA ALA A 108 1.84 -3.16 -21.17
C ALA A 108 1.41 -3.43 -22.62
N PRO A 109 2.31 -3.93 -23.48
CA PRO A 109 2.00 -4.19 -24.88
C PRO A 109 1.37 -5.57 -25.13
N SER A 110 1.38 -6.46 -24.10
CA SER A 110 0.90 -7.83 -24.21
C SER A 110 0.42 -8.36 -22.86
N LEU A 111 -0.44 -9.39 -22.89
CA LEU A 111 -0.94 -10.02 -21.67
C LEU A 111 0.18 -10.63 -20.79
N PRO A 112 1.17 -11.37 -21.32
CA PRO A 112 2.27 -11.88 -20.50
C PRO A 112 3.07 -10.77 -19.80
N PHE A 113 3.32 -9.65 -20.49
CA PHE A 113 3.98 -8.50 -19.88
C PHE A 113 3.14 -7.92 -18.73
N LEU A 114 1.82 -7.75 -18.96
CA LEU A 114 0.90 -7.26 -17.94
C LEU A 114 0.88 -8.17 -16.72
N ILE A 115 0.83 -9.50 -16.91
CA ILE A 115 0.86 -10.48 -15.81
C ILE A 115 2.15 -10.34 -14.99
N VAL A 116 3.31 -10.24 -15.63
CA VAL A 116 4.59 -10.05 -14.92
C VAL A 116 4.60 -8.74 -14.15
N ALA A 117 4.13 -7.64 -14.75
CA ALA A 117 4.01 -6.36 -14.06
C ALA A 117 3.06 -6.44 -12.85
N ARG A 118 1.95 -7.20 -12.96
CA ARG A 118 1.01 -7.44 -11.86
C ARG A 118 1.61 -8.29 -10.73
N VAL A 119 2.44 -9.28 -11.04
CA VAL A 119 3.21 -10.01 -10.02
C VAL A 119 4.09 -9.05 -9.22
N LEU A 120 4.85 -8.20 -9.91
CA LEU A 120 5.72 -7.22 -9.24
C LEU A 120 4.92 -6.18 -8.45
N GLN A 121 3.78 -5.73 -8.98
CA GLN A 121 2.87 -4.81 -8.30
C GLN A 121 2.30 -5.43 -7.03
N GLY A 122 1.92 -6.73 -7.06
CA GLY A 122 1.41 -7.45 -5.91
C GLY A 122 2.45 -7.64 -4.80
N LEU A 123 3.75 -7.77 -5.13
CA LEU A 123 4.81 -7.76 -4.12
C LEU A 123 4.85 -6.42 -3.35
N GLY A 124 4.53 -5.30 -4.00
CA GLY A 124 4.34 -4.02 -3.32
C GLY A 124 3.04 -3.97 -2.53
N GLY A 125 1.91 -4.31 -3.17
CA GLY A 125 0.57 -4.25 -2.57
C GLY A 125 0.43 -5.08 -1.31
N GLY A 126 0.90 -6.33 -1.31
CA GLY A 126 0.79 -7.22 -0.16
C GLY A 126 1.49 -6.76 1.12
N GLY A 127 2.43 -5.82 1.02
CA GLY A 127 3.09 -5.21 2.18
C GLY A 127 2.40 -3.96 2.72
N LEU A 128 1.45 -3.37 1.99
CA LEU A 128 0.80 -2.10 2.38
C LEU A 128 -0.05 -2.27 3.63
N ALA A 129 -1.06 -3.13 3.60
CA ALA A 129 -2.00 -3.31 4.70
C ALA A 129 -1.32 -3.62 6.06
N PRO A 130 -0.40 -4.59 6.19
CA PRO A 130 0.25 -4.86 7.47
C PRO A 130 1.14 -3.71 7.95
N SER A 131 1.82 -3.00 7.04
CA SER A 131 2.66 -1.86 7.42
C SER A 131 1.84 -0.64 7.86
N GLU A 132 0.73 -0.36 7.19
CA GLU A 132 -0.19 0.71 7.54
C GLU A 132 -0.85 0.48 8.90
N GLN A 133 -1.35 -0.73 9.13
CA GLN A 133 -1.93 -1.11 10.42
C GLN A 133 -0.91 -0.97 11.57
N ALA A 134 0.35 -1.35 11.33
CA ALA A 134 1.42 -1.16 12.31
C ALA A 134 1.71 0.33 12.56
N ILE A 135 1.76 1.17 11.51
CA ILE A 135 1.96 2.62 11.63
C ILE A 135 0.79 3.27 12.38
N LEU A 136 -0.46 2.89 12.09
CA LEU A 136 -1.64 3.37 12.78
C LEU A 136 -1.62 2.99 14.27
N ALA A 137 -1.29 1.74 14.59
CA ALA A 137 -1.21 1.26 15.97
C ALA A 137 -0.17 2.02 16.79
N ASP A 138 0.95 2.42 16.18
CA ASP A 138 1.97 3.22 16.86
C ASP A 138 1.61 4.70 16.99
N SER A 139 0.95 5.24 15.96
CA SER A 139 0.63 6.68 15.91
C SER A 139 -0.48 7.10 16.86
N PHE A 140 -1.30 6.17 17.36
CA PHE A 140 -2.44 6.48 18.21
C PHE A 140 -2.36 5.81 19.60
N PRO A 141 -2.76 6.53 20.67
CA PRO A 141 -2.95 5.92 21.97
C PRO A 141 -4.04 4.85 21.90
N VAL A 142 -3.96 3.82 22.76
CA VAL A 142 -4.87 2.66 22.77
C VAL A 142 -6.35 3.08 22.71
N ALA A 143 -6.73 4.11 23.48
CA ALA A 143 -8.10 4.63 23.52
C ALA A 143 -8.63 5.19 22.17
N LYS A 144 -7.75 5.62 21.27
CA LYS A 144 -8.11 6.22 19.98
C LYS A 144 -7.83 5.32 18.77
N ARG A 145 -7.19 4.17 18.97
CA ARG A 145 -6.87 3.23 17.87
C ARG A 145 -8.10 2.78 17.10
N GLY A 146 -9.22 2.52 17.81
CA GLY A 146 -10.48 2.13 17.15
C GLY A 146 -10.97 3.16 16.14
N GLN A 147 -10.83 4.46 16.44
CA GLN A 147 -11.19 5.53 15.51
C GLN A 147 -10.27 5.58 14.29
N ALA A 148 -8.95 5.39 14.48
CA ALA A 148 -7.98 5.35 13.39
C ALA A 148 -8.24 4.16 12.45
N PHE A 149 -8.49 2.98 13.02
CA PHE A 149 -8.86 1.79 12.24
C PHE A 149 -10.23 1.91 11.57
N ALA A 150 -11.16 2.68 12.13
CA ALA A 150 -12.44 2.97 11.47
C ALA A 150 -12.24 3.81 10.19
N VAL A 151 -11.34 4.82 10.22
CA VAL A 151 -10.99 5.60 9.01
C VAL A 151 -10.34 4.71 7.95
N TYR A 152 -9.39 3.86 8.36
CA TYR A 152 -8.78 2.86 7.50
C TYR A 152 -9.84 1.92 6.88
N GLY A 153 -10.71 1.36 7.71
CA GLY A 153 -11.78 0.48 7.27
C GLY A 153 -12.76 1.15 6.29
N MET A 154 -13.05 2.44 6.46
CA MET A 154 -13.87 3.18 5.49
C MET A 154 -13.21 3.22 4.11
N ALA A 155 -11.90 3.43 4.02
CA ALA A 155 -11.19 3.40 2.73
C ALA A 155 -11.30 2.03 2.06
N VAL A 156 -11.10 0.93 2.83
CA VAL A 156 -11.22 -0.45 2.36
C VAL A 156 -12.62 -0.77 1.83
N VAL A 157 -13.67 -0.21 2.44
CA VAL A 157 -15.07 -0.44 2.02
C VAL A 157 -15.50 0.49 0.88
N CYS A 158 -15.07 1.76 0.90
CA CYS A 158 -15.48 2.74 -0.11
C CYS A 158 -14.79 2.51 -1.46
N ALA A 159 -13.53 2.05 -1.48
CA ALA A 159 -12.80 1.85 -2.71
C ALA A 159 -13.47 0.82 -3.66
N PRO A 160 -13.90 -0.38 -3.20
CA PRO A 160 -14.64 -1.31 -4.05
C PRO A 160 -16.01 -0.79 -4.50
N ALA A 161 -16.66 0.07 -3.72
CA ALA A 161 -17.95 0.67 -4.10
C ALA A 161 -17.79 1.68 -5.25
N ILE A 162 -16.69 2.41 -5.28
CA ILE A 162 -16.38 3.41 -6.32
C ILE A 162 -15.76 2.73 -7.56
N GLY A 163 -14.97 1.69 -7.36
CA GLY A 163 -14.16 1.04 -8.38
C GLY A 163 -14.90 0.68 -9.66
N PRO A 164 -16.03 -0.05 -9.61
CA PRO A 164 -16.77 -0.45 -10.80
C PRO A 164 -17.26 0.74 -11.63
N THR A 165 -17.79 1.77 -10.97
CA THR A 165 -18.29 2.96 -11.66
C THR A 165 -17.15 3.74 -12.32
N LEU A 166 -16.05 3.94 -11.60
CA LEU A 166 -14.88 4.66 -12.10
C LEU A 166 -14.17 3.84 -13.19
N GLY A 167 -14.03 2.54 -13.00
CA GLY A 167 -13.38 1.63 -13.95
C GLY A 167 -14.14 1.54 -15.26
N GLY A 168 -15.47 1.36 -15.19
CA GLY A 168 -16.34 1.38 -16.37
C GLY A 168 -16.24 2.71 -17.11
N TRP A 169 -16.37 3.83 -16.42
CA TRP A 169 -16.24 5.15 -17.04
C TRP A 169 -14.89 5.37 -17.73
N ILE A 170 -13.77 4.93 -17.11
CA ILE A 170 -12.44 5.05 -17.72
C ILE A 170 -12.32 4.18 -18.96
N THR A 171 -12.79 2.93 -18.92
CA THR A 171 -12.67 1.99 -20.05
C THR A 171 -13.58 2.36 -21.22
N ASP A 172 -14.75 2.96 -20.95
CA ASP A 172 -15.69 3.38 -21.97
C ASP A 172 -15.28 4.69 -22.68
N ASN A 173 -14.64 5.63 -21.95
CA ASN A 173 -14.29 6.95 -22.49
C ASN A 173 -12.83 7.07 -22.92
N PHE A 174 -11.95 6.21 -22.40
CA PHE A 174 -10.52 6.18 -22.71
C PHE A 174 -10.14 4.74 -23.09
N ASN A 175 -8.97 4.28 -22.66
CA ASN A 175 -8.57 2.88 -22.81
C ASN A 175 -8.24 2.27 -21.44
N TRP A 176 -8.19 0.95 -21.36
CA TRP A 176 -7.94 0.22 -20.13
C TRP A 176 -6.58 0.56 -19.46
N HIS A 177 -5.59 1.05 -20.18
CA HIS A 177 -4.28 1.43 -19.63
C HIS A 177 -4.41 2.52 -18.55
N TRP A 178 -5.40 3.43 -18.70
CA TRP A 178 -5.63 4.53 -17.76
C TRP A 178 -6.05 4.08 -16.36
N ILE A 179 -6.61 2.87 -16.22
CA ILE A 179 -6.94 2.33 -14.91
C ILE A 179 -5.70 2.15 -14.01
N PHE A 180 -4.54 1.92 -14.64
CA PHE A 180 -3.27 1.81 -13.94
C PHE A 180 -2.59 3.18 -13.76
N PHE A 181 -2.73 4.07 -14.72
CA PHE A 181 -2.13 5.41 -14.63
C PHE A 181 -2.77 6.28 -13.54
N ILE A 182 -4.03 6.06 -13.16
CA ILE A 182 -4.69 6.77 -12.06
C ILE A 182 -3.98 6.57 -10.72
N ASN A 183 -3.26 5.46 -10.54
CA ASN A 183 -2.49 5.18 -9.34
C ASN A 183 -1.23 6.04 -9.21
N LEU A 184 -0.68 6.56 -10.32
CA LEU A 184 0.57 7.32 -10.30
C LEU A 184 0.48 8.60 -9.48
N PRO A 185 -0.48 9.51 -9.75
CA PRO A 185 -0.59 10.74 -8.96
C PRO A 185 -0.87 10.44 -7.48
N VAL A 186 -1.73 9.48 -7.19
CA VAL A 186 -2.07 9.09 -5.81
C VAL A 186 -0.86 8.49 -5.09
N GLY A 187 -0.13 7.59 -5.74
CA GLY A 187 1.08 6.96 -5.21
C GLY A 187 2.20 7.97 -4.97
N LEU A 188 2.42 8.91 -5.89
CA LEU A 188 3.43 9.97 -5.71
C LEU A 188 3.08 10.91 -4.55
N ILE A 189 1.81 11.30 -4.42
CA ILE A 189 1.31 12.10 -3.28
C ILE A 189 1.50 11.31 -1.99
N SER A 190 1.11 10.04 -1.96
CA SER A 190 1.29 9.17 -0.79
C SER A 190 2.76 9.05 -0.40
N LEU A 191 3.68 8.85 -1.35
CA LEU A 191 5.12 8.80 -1.09
C LEU A 191 5.64 10.12 -0.51
N PHE A 192 5.25 11.24 -1.10
CA PHE A 192 5.68 12.56 -0.63
C PHE A 192 5.19 12.84 0.81
N LEU A 193 3.91 12.61 1.08
CA LEU A 193 3.32 12.81 2.39
C LEU A 193 3.92 11.86 3.43
N SER A 194 4.07 10.58 3.07
CA SER A 194 4.64 9.57 3.97
C SER A 194 6.09 9.86 4.33
N ASN A 195 6.87 10.34 3.37
CA ASN A 195 8.25 10.75 3.64
C ASN A 195 8.33 11.87 4.69
N ARG A 196 7.36 12.77 4.69
CA ARG A 196 7.31 13.91 5.63
C ARG A 196 6.68 13.56 6.97
N MET A 197 5.63 12.73 6.98
CA MET A 197 4.76 12.54 8.14
C MET A 197 4.97 11.23 8.90
N VAL A 198 5.41 10.16 8.22
CA VAL A 198 5.63 8.87 8.87
C VAL A 198 7.01 8.83 9.52
N GLU A 199 7.08 8.43 10.79
CA GLU A 199 8.30 8.30 11.57
C GLU A 199 8.42 6.89 12.13
N ASP A 200 9.66 6.37 12.20
CA ASP A 200 9.92 5.10 12.87
C ASP A 200 10.06 5.30 14.38
N PRO A 201 9.33 4.54 15.21
CA PRO A 201 9.49 4.60 16.64
C PRO A 201 10.92 4.26 17.09
N PRO A 202 11.48 4.94 18.13
CA PRO A 202 12.85 4.73 18.60
C PRO A 202 13.14 3.28 19.06
N TYR A 203 12.13 2.58 19.59
CA TYR A 203 12.29 1.20 20.06
C TYR A 203 12.60 0.21 18.93
N LEU A 204 12.19 0.47 17.70
CA LEU A 204 12.55 -0.36 16.53
C LEU A 204 14.05 -0.25 16.20
N LYS A 205 14.66 0.91 16.46
CA LYS A 205 16.11 1.09 16.32
C LYS A 205 16.89 0.33 17.37
N ALA A 206 16.35 0.27 18.60
CA ALA A 206 16.95 -0.49 19.69
C ALA A 206 16.90 -2.01 19.44
N GLN A 207 15.79 -2.54 18.93
CA GLN A 207 15.65 -3.96 18.56
C GLN A 207 16.59 -4.37 17.42
N LYS A 208 16.86 -3.47 16.46
CA LYS A 208 17.78 -3.76 15.35
C LYS A 208 19.24 -3.90 15.81
N ASN A 209 19.61 -3.28 16.90
CA ASN A 209 20.96 -3.28 17.47
C ASN A 209 21.14 -4.29 18.62
N ALA A 210 20.11 -5.04 18.97
CA ALA A 210 20.20 -6.14 19.91
C ALA A 210 20.91 -7.35 19.26
N PRO A 211 21.86 -7.98 19.94
CA PRO A 211 22.63 -9.12 19.44
C PRO A 211 21.75 -10.33 19.17
#